data_ede57d7de9904cf1a84e0153a444e936
#
_entry.id   ede57d7de9904cf1a84e0153a444e936
#
_cell.length_a   1.000
_cell.length_b   1.000
_cell.length_c   1.000
_cell.angle_alpha   90.00
_cell.angle_beta   90.00
_cell.angle_gamma   90.00
#
_symmetry.space_group_name_H-M   'P 1'
#
loop_
_entity.id
_entity.type
_entity.pdbx_description
1 polymer ?
#
loop_
_entity_poly.entity_id
_entity_poly.type
_entity_poly.pdbx_seq_one_letter_code
_entity_poly.pdbx_strand_id
1 'polypeptide(L)'
;MKANKLVATCIALFALLAGAANAQGIEWQDLSDAQRRLLAPHERNWAELEPLRQQQIARGAERWLEMDRRDRAQAQDRFELWRGMSDEQRAAARLRYQEFRRLPPGERDRLIDVYRRYRMMPLDRRIELRQRFRELSPEQRQILRERRTRPLNR
;
A
#
# COMPACT_ATOMS: atom_id res chain seq x y z
N MET A 1 -55.10 -5.21 5.70
CA MET A 1 -54.04 -4.19 5.88
C MET A 1 -53.03 -4.50 6.99
N LYS A 2 -52.82 -5.74 7.46
CA LYS A 2 -51.84 -6.09 8.53
C LYS A 2 -50.62 -6.84 8.05
N ALA A 3 -50.60 -7.38 6.82
CA ALA A 3 -49.47 -8.16 6.29
C ALA A 3 -48.30 -7.29 5.79
N ASN A 4 -48.54 -6.06 5.31
CA ASN A 4 -47.50 -5.22 4.73
C ASN A 4 -46.57 -4.55 5.76
N LYS A 5 -46.98 -4.47 7.03
CA LYS A 5 -46.17 -3.86 8.11
C LYS A 5 -45.09 -4.81 8.62
N LEU A 6 -45.35 -6.12 8.60
CA LEU A 6 -44.39 -7.15 9.08
C LEU A 6 -43.23 -7.35 8.08
N VAL A 7 -43.49 -7.24 6.78
CA VAL A 7 -42.46 -7.38 5.75
C VAL A 7 -41.51 -6.17 5.75
N ALA A 8 -42.03 -4.96 5.97
CA ALA A 8 -41.20 -3.74 6.06
C ALA A 8 -40.27 -3.75 7.29
N THR A 9 -40.69 -4.35 8.40
CA THR A 9 -39.88 -4.44 9.63
C THR A 9 -38.74 -5.45 9.51
N CYS A 10 -38.94 -6.55 8.78
CA CYS A 10 -37.89 -7.54 8.54
C CYS A 10 -36.81 -7.02 7.57
N ILE A 11 -37.17 -6.21 6.56
CA ILE A 11 -36.18 -5.62 5.60
C ILE A 11 -35.31 -4.56 6.28
N ALA A 12 -35.88 -3.78 7.22
CA ALA A 12 -35.13 -2.78 7.98
C ALA A 12 -34.12 -3.40 8.96
N LEU A 13 -34.42 -4.59 9.53
CA LEU A 13 -33.48 -5.30 10.41
C LEU A 13 -32.31 -5.92 9.64
N PHE A 14 -32.53 -6.36 8.39
CA PHE A 14 -31.46 -6.98 7.59
C PHE A 14 -30.49 -5.93 6.99
N ALA A 15 -30.94 -4.71 6.77
CA ALA A 15 -30.08 -3.62 6.29
C ALA A 15 -29.12 -3.08 7.36
N LEU A 16 -29.42 -3.25 8.66
CA LEU A 16 -28.55 -2.83 9.76
C LEU A 16 -27.40 -3.82 10.02
N LEU A 17 -27.50 -5.07 9.57
CA LEU A 17 -26.43 -6.07 9.70
C LEU A 17 -25.39 -6.00 8.59
N ALA A 18 -25.69 -5.38 7.45
CA ALA A 18 -24.73 -5.27 6.33
C ALA A 18 -23.72 -4.12 6.49
N GLY A 19 -23.93 -3.18 7.42
CA GLY A 19 -23.05 -2.04 7.66
C GLY A 19 -21.89 -2.29 8.63
N ALA A 20 -21.96 -3.38 9.41
CA ALA A 20 -20.96 -3.68 10.46
C ALA A 20 -19.79 -4.56 9.96
N ALA A 21 -19.87 -5.12 8.75
CA ALA A 21 -18.86 -6.06 8.23
C ALA A 21 -17.47 -5.44 7.95
N ASN A 22 -17.38 -4.11 7.90
CA ASN A 22 -16.10 -3.42 7.64
C ASN A 22 -15.38 -2.91 8.91
N ALA A 23 -16.00 -3.03 10.08
CA ALA A 23 -15.45 -2.57 11.35
C ALA A 23 -14.99 -3.72 12.26
N GLN A 24 -15.19 -4.98 11.86
CA GLN A 24 -14.77 -6.12 12.66
C GLN A 24 -13.28 -6.39 12.49
N GLY A 25 -12.58 -6.50 13.63
CA GLY A 25 -11.22 -7.00 13.69
C GLY A 25 -11.14 -8.45 13.18
N ILE A 26 -9.94 -8.94 13.02
CA ILE A 26 -9.67 -10.37 12.80
C ILE A 26 -9.34 -10.97 14.16
N GLU A 27 -10.11 -11.97 14.61
CA GLU A 27 -9.77 -12.65 15.83
C GLU A 27 -8.52 -13.53 15.65
N TRP A 28 -7.79 -13.78 16.74
CA TRP A 28 -6.58 -14.58 16.69
C TRP A 28 -6.82 -16.00 16.13
N GLN A 29 -7.94 -16.58 16.48
CA GLN A 29 -8.34 -17.91 16.03
C GLN A 29 -8.70 -17.98 14.54
N ASP A 30 -9.09 -16.85 13.93
CA ASP A 30 -9.40 -16.77 12.50
C ASP A 30 -8.14 -16.67 11.61
N LEU A 31 -6.97 -16.45 12.22
CA LEU A 31 -5.70 -16.51 11.52
C LEU A 31 -5.33 -17.96 11.18
N SER A 32 -4.74 -18.17 10.01
CA SER A 32 -4.18 -19.49 9.66
C SER A 32 -3.07 -19.92 10.64
N ASP A 33 -2.80 -21.21 10.73
CA ASP A 33 -1.72 -21.74 11.58
C ASP A 33 -0.36 -21.13 11.24
N ALA A 34 -0.10 -20.88 9.96
CA ALA A 34 1.14 -20.25 9.51
C ALA A 34 1.23 -18.79 9.96
N GLN A 35 0.11 -18.04 9.89
CA GLN A 35 0.03 -16.67 10.39
C GLN A 35 0.21 -16.63 11.91
N ARG A 36 -0.46 -17.51 12.66
CA ARG A 36 -0.32 -17.60 14.12
C ARG A 36 1.13 -17.88 14.53
N ARG A 37 1.79 -18.82 13.88
CA ARG A 37 3.24 -19.08 14.14
C ARG A 37 4.10 -17.86 13.88
N LEU A 38 3.87 -17.17 12.78
CA LEU A 38 4.63 -15.96 12.43
C LEU A 38 4.37 -14.80 13.40
N LEU A 39 3.13 -14.65 13.84
CA LEU A 39 2.67 -13.55 14.69
C LEU A 39 2.65 -13.89 16.18
N ALA A 40 3.16 -15.06 16.59
CA ALA A 40 3.16 -15.53 17.99
C ALA A 40 3.61 -14.47 19.02
N PRO A 41 4.60 -13.60 18.75
CA PRO A 41 4.96 -12.52 19.69
C PRO A 41 3.84 -11.51 19.96
N HIS A 42 2.82 -11.44 19.09
CA HIS A 42 1.68 -10.50 19.19
C HIS A 42 0.43 -11.13 19.81
N GLU A 43 0.44 -12.44 20.08
CA GLU A 43 -0.75 -13.17 20.55
C GLU A 43 -1.38 -12.53 21.79
N ARG A 44 -0.56 -12.22 22.80
CA ARG A 44 -1.04 -11.68 24.09
C ARG A 44 -1.77 -10.35 23.95
N ASN A 45 -1.34 -9.52 23.00
CA ASN A 45 -1.88 -8.16 22.83
C ASN A 45 -2.76 -8.06 21.57
N TRP A 46 -3.06 -9.19 20.92
CA TRP A 46 -3.81 -9.18 19.67
C TRP A 46 -5.21 -8.59 19.81
N ALA A 47 -5.94 -8.97 20.86
CA ALA A 47 -7.28 -8.49 21.13
C ALA A 47 -7.34 -6.99 21.49
N GLU A 48 -6.23 -6.41 21.96
CA GLU A 48 -6.11 -4.99 22.30
C GLU A 48 -5.83 -4.11 21.07
N LEU A 49 -5.47 -4.72 19.94
CA LEU A 49 -5.19 -3.99 18.72
C LEU A 49 -6.49 -3.48 18.09
N GLU A 50 -6.45 -2.24 17.60
CA GLU A 50 -7.53 -1.69 16.79
C GLU A 50 -7.85 -2.61 15.60
N PRO A 51 -9.14 -2.80 15.23
CA PRO A 51 -9.57 -3.71 14.17
C PRO A 51 -8.83 -3.51 12.83
N LEU A 52 -8.62 -2.25 12.45
CA LEU A 52 -7.86 -1.92 11.24
C LEU A 52 -6.40 -2.39 11.35
N ARG A 53 -5.82 -2.30 12.55
CA ARG A 53 -4.45 -2.72 12.79
C ARG A 53 -4.30 -4.24 12.71
N GLN A 54 -5.23 -4.98 13.29
CA GLN A 54 -5.30 -6.45 13.17
C GLN A 54 -5.34 -6.87 11.69
N GLN A 55 -6.22 -6.26 10.89
CA GLN A 55 -6.33 -6.53 9.47
C GLN A 55 -5.02 -6.20 8.70
N GLN A 56 -4.35 -5.10 9.04
CA GLN A 56 -3.08 -4.73 8.40
C GLN A 56 -1.98 -5.74 8.70
N ILE A 57 -1.89 -6.19 9.95
CA ILE A 57 -0.88 -7.16 10.39
C ILE A 57 -1.17 -8.53 9.75
N ALA A 58 -2.42 -9.00 9.77
CA ALA A 58 -2.81 -10.26 9.16
C ALA A 58 -2.49 -10.31 7.65
N ARG A 59 -2.84 -9.26 6.90
CA ARG A 59 -2.49 -9.12 5.48
C ARG A 59 -0.98 -8.99 5.25
N GLY A 60 -0.27 -8.40 6.19
CA GLY A 60 1.20 -8.35 6.16
C GLY A 60 1.81 -9.72 6.31
N ALA A 61 1.32 -10.52 7.26
CA ALA A 61 1.74 -11.89 7.51
C ALA A 61 1.46 -12.80 6.31
N GLU A 62 0.28 -12.71 5.72
CA GLU A 62 -0.08 -13.44 4.50
C GLU A 62 0.92 -13.18 3.38
N ARG A 63 1.14 -11.92 3.03
CA ARG A 63 2.12 -11.55 2.00
C ARG A 63 3.54 -12.01 2.31
N TRP A 64 3.95 -11.98 3.58
CA TRP A 64 5.26 -12.47 4.00
C TRP A 64 5.39 -13.97 3.79
N LEU A 65 4.34 -14.73 4.08
CA LEU A 65 4.33 -16.18 3.89
C LEU A 65 4.40 -16.58 2.41
N GLU A 66 3.83 -15.77 1.52
CA GLU A 66 3.87 -15.96 0.06
C GLU A 66 5.23 -15.58 -0.56
N MET A 67 6.04 -14.76 0.13
CA MET A 67 7.34 -14.32 -0.38
C MET A 67 8.34 -15.47 -0.43
N ASP A 68 9.10 -15.54 -1.50
CA ASP A 68 10.29 -16.37 -1.57
C ASP A 68 11.45 -15.81 -0.71
N ARG A 69 12.56 -16.54 -0.65
CA ARG A 69 13.73 -16.14 0.15
C ARG A 69 14.31 -14.80 -0.29
N ARG A 70 14.36 -14.52 -1.58
CA ARG A 70 14.91 -13.29 -2.16
C ARG A 70 14.00 -12.10 -1.85
N ASP A 71 12.70 -12.29 -1.99
CA ASP A 71 11.71 -11.24 -1.72
C ASP A 71 11.67 -10.88 -0.24
N ARG A 72 11.81 -11.86 0.67
CA ARG A 72 11.94 -11.62 2.11
C ARG A 72 13.18 -10.81 2.44
N ALA A 73 14.35 -11.14 1.86
CA ALA A 73 15.56 -10.37 2.06
C ALA A 73 15.38 -8.90 1.60
N GLN A 74 14.80 -8.69 0.41
CA GLN A 74 14.50 -7.33 -0.06
C GLN A 74 13.48 -6.59 0.81
N ALA A 75 12.51 -7.29 1.40
CA ALA A 75 11.55 -6.69 2.31
C ALA A 75 12.22 -6.25 3.62
N GLN A 76 13.14 -7.05 4.15
CA GLN A 76 13.96 -6.72 5.32
C GLN A 76 14.84 -5.48 5.05
N ASP A 77 15.57 -5.45 3.93
CA ASP A 77 16.40 -4.28 3.55
C ASP A 77 15.56 -2.99 3.47
N ARG A 78 14.37 -3.07 2.89
CA ARG A 78 13.45 -1.92 2.82
C ARG A 78 12.94 -1.49 4.19
N PHE A 79 12.71 -2.44 5.08
CA PHE A 79 12.29 -2.14 6.45
C PHE A 79 13.41 -1.46 7.25
N GLU A 80 14.66 -1.92 7.12
CA GLU A 80 15.82 -1.27 7.75
C GLU A 80 16.02 0.16 7.23
N LEU A 81 15.93 0.36 5.92
CA LEU A 81 15.96 1.70 5.34
C LEU A 81 14.84 2.58 5.94
N TRP A 82 13.63 2.06 6.06
CA TRP A 82 12.50 2.79 6.65
C TRP A 82 12.75 3.14 8.13
N ARG A 83 13.30 2.22 8.90
CA ARG A 83 13.66 2.46 10.31
C ARG A 83 14.69 3.57 10.47
N GLY A 84 15.67 3.63 9.56
CA GLY A 84 16.71 4.65 9.56
C GLY A 84 16.26 6.03 9.07
N MET A 85 15.06 6.18 8.53
CA MET A 85 14.53 7.47 8.07
C MET A 85 14.09 8.35 9.25
N SER A 86 14.26 9.67 9.11
CA SER A 86 13.64 10.65 10.01
C SER A 86 12.11 10.68 9.83
N ASP A 87 11.40 11.31 10.76
CA ASP A 87 9.94 11.43 10.67
C ASP A 87 9.50 12.23 9.44
N GLU A 88 10.25 13.27 9.08
CA GLU A 88 10.01 14.07 7.86
C GLU A 88 10.22 13.23 6.61
N GLN A 89 11.27 12.41 6.58
CA GLN A 89 11.54 11.52 5.45
C GLN A 89 10.44 10.46 5.30
N ARG A 90 9.99 9.89 6.41
CA ARG A 90 8.85 8.95 6.43
C ARG A 90 7.55 9.61 5.98
N ALA A 91 7.29 10.85 6.44
CA ALA A 91 6.12 11.61 6.00
C ALA A 91 6.16 11.90 4.50
N ALA A 92 7.31 12.35 3.99
CA ALA A 92 7.50 12.59 2.56
C ALA A 92 7.34 11.30 1.73
N ALA A 93 7.82 10.16 2.22
CA ALA A 93 7.64 8.87 1.54
C ALA A 93 6.17 8.45 1.50
N ARG A 94 5.43 8.62 2.62
CA ARG A 94 3.98 8.35 2.66
C ARG A 94 3.20 9.22 1.70
N LEU A 95 3.51 10.53 1.64
CA LEU A 95 2.87 11.46 0.72
C LEU A 95 3.06 11.04 -0.74
N ARG A 96 4.32 10.75 -1.15
CA ARG A 96 4.62 10.27 -2.51
C ARG A 96 3.88 8.98 -2.86
N TYR A 97 3.75 8.07 -1.90
CA TYR A 97 2.99 6.84 -2.10
C TYR A 97 1.49 7.10 -2.27
N GLN A 98 0.92 8.03 -1.51
CA GLN A 98 -0.48 8.44 -1.66
C GLN A 98 -0.72 9.08 -3.04
N GLU A 99 0.17 9.96 -3.48
CA GLU A 99 0.12 10.57 -4.82
C GLU A 99 0.19 9.50 -5.91
N PHE A 100 1.12 8.54 -5.79
CA PHE A 100 1.21 7.40 -6.70
C PHE A 100 -0.09 6.58 -6.75
N ARG A 101 -0.71 6.33 -5.61
CA ARG A 101 -1.96 5.58 -5.56
C ARG A 101 -3.15 6.30 -6.19
N ARG A 102 -3.12 7.63 -6.22
CA ARG A 102 -4.16 8.47 -6.86
C ARG A 102 -4.04 8.51 -8.38
N LEU A 103 -2.90 8.11 -8.94
CA LEU A 103 -2.74 8.07 -10.39
C LEU A 103 -3.69 7.05 -11.02
N PRO A 104 -4.20 7.34 -12.24
CA PRO A 104 -4.92 6.35 -13.04
C PRO A 104 -4.09 5.07 -13.24
N PRO A 105 -4.73 3.89 -13.38
CA PRO A 105 -4.00 2.62 -13.52
C PRO A 105 -2.94 2.65 -14.62
N GLY A 106 -3.25 3.14 -15.82
CA GLY A 106 -2.30 3.21 -16.92
C GLY A 106 -1.10 4.14 -16.68
N GLU A 107 -1.25 5.19 -15.86
CA GLU A 107 -0.13 6.04 -15.47
C GLU A 107 0.75 5.36 -14.43
N ARG A 108 0.16 4.63 -13.48
CA ARG A 108 0.90 3.82 -12.51
C ARG A 108 1.76 2.77 -13.21
N ASP A 109 1.18 2.05 -14.18
CA ASP A 109 1.90 1.02 -14.93
C ASP A 109 3.08 1.61 -15.72
N ARG A 110 2.87 2.74 -16.40
CA ARG A 110 3.95 3.47 -17.07
C ARG A 110 5.06 3.88 -16.12
N LEU A 111 4.70 4.36 -14.93
CA LEU A 111 5.68 4.77 -13.93
C LEU A 111 6.48 3.58 -13.42
N ILE A 112 5.83 2.45 -13.19
CA ILE A 112 6.49 1.19 -12.80
C ILE A 112 7.47 0.73 -13.90
N ASP A 113 7.06 0.78 -15.17
CA ASP A 113 7.90 0.36 -16.29
C ASP A 113 9.11 1.29 -16.50
N VAL A 114 8.91 2.60 -16.33
CA VAL A 114 10.01 3.57 -16.36
C VAL A 114 11.00 3.28 -15.22
N TYR A 115 10.49 3.01 -14.02
CA TYR A 115 11.33 2.68 -12.86
C TYR A 115 12.10 1.36 -13.07
N ARG A 116 11.46 0.33 -13.61
CA ARG A 116 12.15 -0.92 -13.96
C ARG A 116 13.28 -0.68 -14.94
N ARG A 117 13.04 0.03 -16.03
CA ARG A 117 14.07 0.39 -17.02
C ARG A 117 15.21 1.17 -16.39
N TYR A 118 14.92 2.15 -15.54
CA TYR A 118 15.93 2.90 -14.81
C TYR A 118 16.78 1.98 -13.91
N ARG A 119 16.17 1.05 -13.21
CA ARG A 119 16.89 0.10 -12.35
C ARG A 119 17.79 -0.87 -13.13
N MET A 120 17.41 -1.20 -14.35
CA MET A 120 18.21 -2.08 -15.23
C MET A 120 19.35 -1.35 -15.93
N MET A 121 19.39 -0.03 -15.88
CA MET A 121 20.49 0.74 -16.46
C MET A 121 21.82 0.53 -15.71
N PRO A 122 22.97 0.58 -16.38
CA PRO A 122 24.28 0.63 -15.74
C PRO A 122 24.38 1.76 -14.72
N LEU A 123 25.18 1.55 -13.68
CA LEU A 123 25.32 2.52 -12.57
C LEU A 123 25.71 3.91 -13.08
N ASP A 124 26.70 3.95 -13.97
CA ASP A 124 27.23 5.21 -14.54
C ASP A 124 26.12 6.01 -15.24
N ARG A 125 25.29 5.32 -16.03
CA ARG A 125 24.16 5.96 -16.71
C ARG A 125 23.12 6.51 -15.72
N ARG A 126 22.89 5.80 -14.61
CA ARG A 126 21.98 6.29 -13.56
C ARG A 126 22.55 7.51 -12.83
N ILE A 127 23.87 7.54 -12.61
CA ILE A 127 24.57 8.69 -12.02
C ILE A 127 24.45 9.89 -12.94
N GLU A 128 24.76 9.74 -14.21
CA GLU A 128 24.66 10.79 -15.23
C GLU A 128 23.24 11.38 -15.30
N LEU A 129 22.21 10.54 -15.38
CA LEU A 129 20.81 10.99 -15.40
C LEU A 129 20.45 11.81 -14.16
N ARG A 130 20.94 11.41 -12.98
CA ARG A 130 20.68 12.14 -11.73
C ARG A 130 21.42 13.49 -11.71
N GLN A 131 22.63 13.55 -12.24
CA GLN A 131 23.40 14.80 -12.35
C GLN A 131 22.70 15.77 -13.29
N ARG A 132 22.36 15.34 -14.50
CA ARG A 132 21.62 16.14 -15.48
C ARG A 132 20.30 16.67 -14.89
N PHE A 133 19.55 15.83 -14.15
CA PHE A 133 18.32 16.28 -13.51
C PHE A 133 18.55 17.35 -12.43
N ARG A 134 19.66 17.29 -11.68
CA ARG A 134 20.01 18.30 -10.67
C ARG A 134 20.41 19.63 -11.29
N GLU A 135 21.00 19.60 -12.47
CA GLU A 135 21.44 20.78 -13.24
C GLU A 135 20.26 21.53 -13.90
N LEU A 136 19.09 20.89 -14.03
CA LEU A 136 17.90 21.53 -14.60
C LEU A 136 17.40 22.64 -13.67
N SER A 137 16.97 23.77 -14.27
CA SER A 137 16.28 24.84 -13.55
C SER A 137 14.90 24.37 -13.00
N PRO A 138 14.31 25.05 -12.01
CA PRO A 138 12.97 24.76 -11.55
C PRO A 138 11.94 24.73 -12.68
N GLU A 139 12.02 25.68 -13.63
CA GLU A 139 11.13 25.81 -14.79
C GLU A 139 11.30 24.61 -15.74
N GLN A 140 12.53 24.21 -16.03
CA GLN A 140 12.81 23.04 -16.86
C GLN A 140 12.27 21.75 -16.22
N ARG A 141 12.42 21.58 -14.89
CA ARG A 141 11.83 20.45 -14.16
C ARG A 141 10.29 20.47 -14.21
N GLN A 142 9.69 21.65 -14.20
CA GLN A 142 8.24 21.81 -14.34
C GLN A 142 7.76 21.40 -15.74
N ILE A 143 8.42 21.89 -16.80
CA ILE A 143 8.12 21.51 -18.19
C ILE A 143 8.21 19.98 -18.37
N LEU A 144 9.22 19.33 -17.78
CA LEU A 144 9.32 17.88 -17.84
C LEU A 144 8.15 17.16 -17.13
N ARG A 145 7.67 17.71 -16.01
CA ARG A 145 6.47 17.19 -15.31
C ARG A 145 5.23 17.32 -16.16
N GLU A 146 5.00 18.47 -16.76
CA GLU A 146 3.84 18.76 -17.59
C GLU A 146 3.81 17.91 -18.87
N ARG A 147 4.98 17.71 -19.52
CA ARG A 147 5.09 16.80 -20.69
C ARG A 147 4.74 15.35 -20.34
N ARG A 148 5.00 14.92 -19.09
CA ARG A 148 4.67 13.58 -18.64
C ARG A 148 3.15 13.38 -18.47
N THR A 149 2.43 14.42 -18.09
CA THR A 149 0.97 14.38 -17.85
C THR A 149 0.16 14.60 -19.13
N ARG A 150 0.80 15.01 -20.23
CA ARG A 150 0.10 15.18 -21.51
C ARG A 150 -0.23 13.82 -22.12
N PRO A 151 -1.51 13.47 -22.33
CA PRO A 151 -1.84 12.26 -23.07
C PRO A 151 -1.22 12.35 -24.46
N LEU A 152 -0.55 11.29 -24.90
CA LEU A 152 -0.18 11.13 -26.29
C LEU A 152 -1.47 10.98 -27.10
N ASN A 153 -2.03 12.10 -27.57
CA ASN A 153 -3.06 12.03 -28.58
C ASN A 153 -2.50 11.36 -29.83
N ARG A 154 -2.86 10.11 -30.02
CA ARG A 154 -2.86 9.42 -31.30
C ARG A 154 -4.24 8.88 -31.55
#